data_e98cb8d11361330cdfa8ffac29f65801
#
_entry.id   e98cb8d11361330cdfa8ffac29f65801
#
_cell.length_a   1.000
_cell.length_b   1.000
_cell.length_c   1.000
_cell.angle_alpha   90.00
_cell.angle_beta   90.00
_cell.angle_gamma   90.00
#
_symmetry.space_group_name_H-M   'P 1'
#
loop_
_entity.id
_entity.type
_entity.pdbx_description
1 polymer ?
#
loop_
_entity_poly.entity_id
_entity_poly.type
_entity_poly.pdbx_seq_one_letter_code
_entity_poly.pdbx_strand_id
1 'polypeptide(L)'
;MGEPDVQAKNHADDGEGHQVIGSFQARARQFATTLLKEDLTPGRAAAAVFLGLFIGIVPIYGFQLLAAVGVALLFKLNKPLTVASTFINNALLRPLIIVSAVELGYLLRSGSFRPFHLSALKGAHVKEEILAFVIGSVVLGVLVGGAGAAITAVVVRVKAPADPDLRNPDLRNPGLRDRVRFVRQMFARCAWADRGFVRWKLRLDRIFGLLAGLLAAEDPGSGTVVDLGCGYGMALSFAAFGSGSRRLVGCDLNAHRIAVARQALSTLHAELSVADVRSLDLPPAGLILILDVLQYLSADEQLSLLQRCCAALAPNGILVFRVHDRERGPWSTITMAFDRLVFACGRVGVQPVTLPAAQYQSVLEEAGMQVEERRFRNHLPLAHILFIAKKPLAGGTTEDAAGATAETTAGATA
;
A
#
# COMPACT_ATOMS: atom_id res chain seq x y z
N MET A 1 48.98 44.52 30.29
CA MET A 1 47.58 44.23 30.64
C MET A 1 46.81 44.31 29.32
N GLY A 2 46.58 43.17 28.69
CA GLY A 2 45.92 43.09 27.37
C GLY A 2 44.41 42.96 27.56
N GLU A 3 43.69 43.74 26.71
CA GLU A 3 42.23 43.59 26.57
C GLU A 3 41.89 42.22 25.98
N PRO A 4 40.90 41.53 26.45
CA PRO A 4 40.48 40.25 25.84
C PRO A 4 39.61 40.48 24.62
N ASP A 5 39.97 39.75 23.61
CA ASP A 5 39.42 39.62 22.24
C ASP A 5 37.90 39.39 22.21
N VAL A 6 37.12 40.46 21.99
CA VAL A 6 35.63 40.40 21.85
C VAL A 6 35.23 39.96 20.43
N GLN A 7 36.16 39.90 19.49
CA GLN A 7 35.83 39.50 18.10
C GLN A 7 35.74 37.98 17.89
N ALA A 8 36.34 37.17 18.71
CA ALA A 8 36.29 35.70 18.56
C ALA A 8 34.94 35.06 18.98
N LYS A 9 34.15 35.75 19.83
CA LYS A 9 32.84 35.25 20.28
C LYS A 9 31.72 35.44 19.28
N ASN A 10 31.78 36.44 18.40
CA ASN A 10 30.71 36.70 17.42
C ASN A 10 30.77 35.78 16.19
N HIS A 11 31.94 35.20 15.87
CA HIS A 11 32.04 34.23 14.74
C HIS A 11 31.64 32.79 15.11
N ALA A 12 31.56 32.43 16.40
CA ALA A 12 31.12 31.10 16.81
C ALA A 12 29.58 30.99 16.85
N ASP A 13 28.89 32.08 17.15
CA ASP A 13 27.42 32.10 17.27
C ASP A 13 26.71 32.09 15.90
N ASP A 14 27.30 32.67 14.84
CA ASP A 14 26.77 32.66 13.48
C ASP A 14 26.88 31.29 12.80
N GLY A 15 27.85 30.46 13.20
CA GLY A 15 28.05 29.10 12.66
C GLY A 15 27.02 28.09 13.15
N GLU A 16 26.63 28.15 14.41
CA GLU A 16 25.64 27.26 15.00
C GLU A 16 24.22 27.56 14.49
N GLY A 17 23.86 28.83 14.32
CA GLY A 17 22.58 29.24 13.74
C GLY A 17 22.38 28.74 12.30
N HIS A 18 23.42 28.82 11.48
CA HIS A 18 23.37 28.31 10.09
C HIS A 18 23.28 26.78 10.00
N GLN A 19 23.96 26.04 10.90
CA GLN A 19 23.87 24.58 10.97
C GLN A 19 22.48 24.10 11.44
N VAL A 20 21.89 24.76 12.42
CA VAL A 20 20.54 24.43 12.93
C VAL A 20 19.48 24.71 11.86
N ILE A 21 19.55 25.82 11.15
CA ILE A 21 18.64 26.17 10.04
C ILE A 21 18.80 25.18 8.87
N GLY A 22 20.04 24.84 8.51
CA GLY A 22 20.33 23.84 7.46
C GLY A 22 19.81 22.45 7.81
N SER A 23 19.96 22.02 9.06
CA SER A 23 19.45 20.73 9.52
C SER A 23 17.91 20.70 9.58
N PHE A 24 17.27 21.80 9.96
CA PHE A 24 15.83 21.95 9.96
C PHE A 24 15.26 21.92 8.52
N GLN A 25 15.88 22.63 7.59
CA GLN A 25 15.51 22.63 6.17
C GLN A 25 15.70 21.25 5.53
N ALA A 26 16.78 20.54 5.87
CA ALA A 26 17.03 19.18 5.40
C ALA A 26 15.97 18.21 5.95
N ARG A 27 15.63 18.28 7.23
CA ARG A 27 14.57 17.48 7.86
C ARG A 27 13.19 17.83 7.29
N ALA A 28 12.90 19.11 7.08
CA ALA A 28 11.65 19.55 6.45
C ALA A 28 11.54 19.06 5.01
N ARG A 29 12.63 19.11 4.22
CA ARG A 29 12.69 18.53 2.87
C ARG A 29 12.52 17.01 2.89
N GLN A 30 13.18 16.31 3.81
CA GLN A 30 13.07 14.86 3.96
C GLN A 30 11.66 14.46 4.40
N PHE A 31 11.04 15.21 5.32
CA PHE A 31 9.65 15.03 5.73
C PHE A 31 8.68 15.29 4.56
N ALA A 32 8.87 16.39 3.82
CA ALA A 32 8.09 16.69 2.63
C ALA A 32 8.25 15.63 1.53
N THR A 33 9.46 15.11 1.31
CA THR A 33 9.68 14.02 0.35
C THR A 33 9.07 12.70 0.81
N THR A 34 9.00 12.44 2.11
CA THR A 34 8.34 11.25 2.68
C THR A 34 6.82 11.38 2.57
N LEU A 35 6.25 12.56 2.81
CA LEU A 35 4.83 12.86 2.60
C LEU A 35 4.42 12.72 1.13
N LEU A 36 5.31 13.07 0.20
CA LEU A 36 5.07 13.00 -1.25
C LEU A 36 5.35 11.62 -1.85
N LYS A 37 5.95 10.69 -1.09
CA LYS A 37 6.25 9.32 -1.55
C LYS A 37 5.03 8.38 -1.54
N GLU A 38 3.96 8.72 -0.81
CA GLU A 38 2.69 8.01 -0.96
C GLU A 38 2.00 8.49 -2.25
N ASP A 39 1.45 7.57 -3.02
CA ASP A 39 0.74 7.80 -4.29
C ASP A 39 -0.35 8.89 -4.18
N LEU A 40 0.08 10.14 -4.32
CA LEU A 40 -0.79 11.31 -4.31
C LEU A 40 -1.35 11.54 -5.72
N THR A 41 -2.51 10.94 -6.03
CA THR A 41 -3.28 11.48 -7.16
C THR A 41 -3.68 12.93 -6.80
N PRO A 42 -3.69 13.86 -7.79
CA PRO A 42 -4.04 15.26 -7.51
C PRO A 42 -5.35 15.42 -6.74
N GLY A 43 -6.36 14.60 -7.06
CA GLY A 43 -7.64 14.64 -6.37
C GLY A 43 -7.57 14.15 -4.92
N ARG A 44 -6.82 13.09 -4.63
CA ARG A 44 -6.67 12.57 -3.25
C ARG A 44 -5.82 13.48 -2.38
N ALA A 45 -4.77 14.08 -2.96
CA ALA A 45 -3.97 15.07 -2.26
C ALA A 45 -4.81 16.31 -1.92
N ALA A 46 -5.58 16.81 -2.89
CA ALA A 46 -6.49 17.93 -2.70
C ALA A 46 -7.54 17.61 -1.62
N ALA A 47 -8.15 16.44 -1.65
CA ALA A 47 -9.12 16.01 -0.64
C ALA A 47 -8.50 15.88 0.77
N ALA A 48 -7.27 15.37 0.86
CA ALA A 48 -6.53 15.28 2.12
C ALA A 48 -6.26 16.65 2.74
N VAL A 49 -5.83 17.61 1.92
CA VAL A 49 -5.58 19.00 2.36
C VAL A 49 -6.91 19.70 2.69
N PHE A 50 -7.94 19.54 1.86
CA PHE A 50 -9.26 20.11 2.12
C PHE A 50 -9.78 19.70 3.49
N LEU A 51 -9.86 18.37 3.73
CA LEU A 51 -10.43 17.83 4.97
C LEU A 51 -9.53 18.13 6.17
N GLY A 52 -8.21 18.12 6.02
CA GLY A 52 -7.31 18.49 7.10
C GLY A 52 -7.44 19.95 7.50
N LEU A 53 -7.48 20.89 6.55
CA LEU A 53 -7.69 22.32 6.83
C LEU A 53 -9.08 22.59 7.41
N PHE A 54 -10.12 21.96 6.86
CA PHE A 54 -11.48 22.05 7.36
C PHE A 54 -11.59 21.63 8.83
N ILE A 55 -11.07 20.43 9.16
CA ILE A 55 -11.04 19.89 10.53
C ILE A 55 -10.21 20.80 11.46
N GLY A 56 -9.12 21.38 10.95
CA GLY A 56 -8.29 22.32 11.71
C GLY A 56 -9.00 23.61 12.08
N ILE A 57 -9.93 24.09 11.25
CA ILE A 57 -10.63 25.37 11.45
C ILE A 57 -11.92 25.18 12.26
N VAL A 58 -12.66 24.09 12.06
CA VAL A 58 -13.90 23.81 12.81
C VAL A 58 -13.58 23.58 14.31
N PRO A 59 -14.42 24.11 15.25
CA PRO A 59 -14.12 24.11 16.69
C PRO A 59 -14.35 22.75 17.37
N ILE A 60 -13.67 21.69 16.89
CA ILE A 60 -13.64 20.37 17.53
C ILE A 60 -12.36 20.17 18.33
N TYR A 61 -12.00 21.17 19.14
CA TYR A 61 -10.75 21.20 19.89
C TYR A 61 -10.58 19.96 20.76
N GLY A 62 -9.35 19.40 20.74
CA GLY A 62 -8.99 18.15 21.43
C GLY A 62 -9.25 16.88 20.61
N PHE A 63 -10.21 16.87 19.67
CA PHE A 63 -10.52 15.72 18.82
C PHE A 63 -10.02 15.86 17.37
N GLN A 64 -9.41 16.99 17.03
CA GLN A 64 -9.00 17.30 15.66
C GLN A 64 -8.07 16.23 15.04
N LEU A 65 -7.10 15.73 15.80
CA LEU A 65 -6.18 14.69 15.36
C LEU A 65 -6.90 13.36 15.13
N LEU A 66 -7.78 12.97 16.06
CA LEU A 66 -8.58 11.74 15.91
C LEU A 66 -9.53 11.84 14.71
N ALA A 67 -10.20 12.99 14.55
CA ALA A 67 -11.06 13.26 13.41
C ALA A 67 -10.28 13.20 12.08
N ALA A 68 -9.11 13.83 12.01
CA ALA A 68 -8.27 13.83 10.82
C ALA A 68 -7.79 12.41 10.44
N VAL A 69 -7.36 11.63 11.43
CA VAL A 69 -6.98 10.22 11.21
C VAL A 69 -8.19 9.40 10.80
N GLY A 70 -9.33 9.54 11.48
CA GLY A 70 -10.57 8.82 11.17
C GLY A 70 -11.07 9.11 9.75
N VAL A 71 -11.11 10.38 9.35
CA VAL A 71 -11.50 10.80 8.00
C VAL A 71 -10.50 10.32 6.95
N ALA A 72 -9.19 10.39 7.24
CA ALA A 72 -8.16 9.89 6.34
C ALA A 72 -8.27 8.37 6.12
N LEU A 73 -8.64 7.62 7.16
CA LEU A 73 -8.91 6.18 7.07
C LEU A 73 -10.17 5.89 6.28
N LEU A 74 -11.28 6.58 6.59
CA LEU A 74 -12.59 6.38 5.98
C LEU A 74 -12.56 6.65 4.47
N PHE A 75 -11.94 7.75 4.06
CA PHE A 75 -11.84 8.15 2.65
C PHE A 75 -10.55 7.67 1.97
N LYS A 76 -9.74 6.86 2.67
CA LYS A 76 -8.46 6.32 2.16
C LYS A 76 -7.53 7.41 1.63
N LEU A 77 -7.46 8.53 2.35
CA LEU A 77 -6.60 9.66 2.01
C LEU A 77 -5.19 9.48 2.57
N ASN A 78 -4.27 10.31 2.13
CA ASN A 78 -2.91 10.38 2.69
C ASN A 78 -2.98 10.89 4.13
N LYS A 79 -2.78 9.97 5.09
CA LYS A 79 -2.90 10.23 6.54
C LYS A 79 -1.93 11.33 7.01
N PRO A 80 -0.61 11.24 6.70
CA PRO A 80 0.33 12.29 7.08
C PRO A 80 -0.07 13.67 6.53
N LEU A 81 -0.53 13.74 5.29
CA LEU A 81 -0.92 15.00 4.66
C LEU A 81 -2.21 15.57 5.31
N THR A 82 -3.21 14.72 5.56
CA THR A 82 -4.45 15.13 6.23
C THR A 82 -4.15 15.66 7.64
N VAL A 83 -3.36 14.92 8.42
CA VAL A 83 -2.98 15.31 9.79
C VAL A 83 -2.13 16.59 9.77
N ALA A 84 -1.12 16.69 8.89
CA ALA A 84 -0.27 17.88 8.78
C ALA A 84 -1.10 19.14 8.45
N SER A 85 -2.14 19.00 7.62
CA SER A 85 -3.00 20.14 7.25
C SER A 85 -3.85 20.66 8.42
N THR A 86 -4.12 19.88 9.48
CA THR A 86 -4.82 20.35 10.66
C THR A 86 -4.02 21.34 11.51
N PHE A 87 -2.68 21.35 11.35
CA PHE A 87 -1.79 22.25 12.10
C PHE A 87 -1.89 23.72 11.67
N ILE A 88 -2.78 24.07 10.70
CA ILE A 88 -3.14 25.48 10.43
C ILE A 88 -3.65 26.16 11.70
N ASN A 89 -4.30 25.44 12.60
CA ASN A 89 -4.77 25.92 13.89
C ASN A 89 -3.64 25.91 14.96
N ASN A 90 -2.51 26.50 14.61
CA ASN A 90 -1.40 26.69 15.55
C ASN A 90 -1.60 27.97 16.42
N ALA A 91 -0.77 28.12 17.44
CA ALA A 91 -0.89 29.24 18.39
C ALA A 91 -0.81 30.62 17.71
N LEU A 92 -0.09 30.77 16.61
CA LEU A 92 0.07 32.01 15.88
C LEU A 92 -1.16 32.37 15.03
N LEU A 93 -1.73 31.40 14.31
CA LEU A 93 -2.87 31.64 13.41
C LEU A 93 -4.23 31.50 14.10
N ARG A 94 -4.29 30.84 15.25
CA ARG A 94 -5.55 30.60 15.97
C ARG A 94 -6.34 31.87 16.27
N PRO A 95 -5.76 32.99 16.78
CA PRO A 95 -6.51 34.21 17.04
C PRO A 95 -7.14 34.77 15.75
N LEU A 96 -6.40 34.78 14.65
CA LEU A 96 -6.88 35.24 13.35
C LEU A 96 -8.03 34.36 12.85
N ILE A 97 -7.93 33.05 12.97
CA ILE A 97 -8.98 32.11 12.56
C ILE A 97 -10.26 32.36 13.39
N ILE A 98 -10.15 32.54 14.71
CA ILE A 98 -11.31 32.78 15.57
C ILE A 98 -11.99 34.10 15.19
N VAL A 99 -11.24 35.20 15.08
CA VAL A 99 -11.78 36.51 14.72
C VAL A 99 -12.47 36.45 13.36
N SER A 100 -11.79 35.94 12.34
CA SER A 100 -12.34 35.81 10.99
C SER A 100 -13.61 34.93 10.96
N ALA A 101 -13.62 33.84 11.73
CA ALA A 101 -14.80 32.97 11.82
C ALA A 101 -15.98 33.67 12.47
N VAL A 102 -15.80 34.42 13.58
CA VAL A 102 -16.85 35.16 14.24
C VAL A 102 -17.41 36.26 13.33
N GLU A 103 -16.55 37.05 12.72
CA GLU A 103 -16.96 38.13 11.79
C GLU A 103 -17.71 37.57 10.57
N LEU A 104 -17.23 36.47 9.99
CA LEU A 104 -17.92 35.80 8.88
C LEU A 104 -19.29 35.26 9.31
N GLY A 105 -19.39 34.70 10.51
CA GLY A 105 -20.66 34.25 11.08
C GLY A 105 -21.68 35.36 11.28
N TYR A 106 -21.25 36.55 11.74
CA TYR A 106 -22.10 37.73 11.83
C TYR A 106 -22.51 38.23 10.46
N LEU A 107 -21.59 38.32 9.51
CA LEU A 107 -21.90 38.74 8.14
C LEU A 107 -23.00 37.85 7.54
N LEU A 108 -22.91 36.53 7.71
CA LEU A 108 -23.90 35.60 7.17
C LEU A 108 -25.27 35.67 7.85
N ARG A 109 -25.32 36.04 9.13
CA ARG A 109 -26.58 36.09 9.91
C ARG A 109 -27.28 37.44 9.86
N SER A 110 -26.50 38.51 9.92
CA SER A 110 -27.06 39.88 10.05
C SER A 110 -26.78 40.78 8.83
N GLY A 111 -26.02 40.28 7.85
CA GLY A 111 -25.64 41.08 6.68
C GLY A 111 -24.64 42.21 6.97
N SER A 112 -24.11 42.29 8.19
CA SER A 112 -23.22 43.36 8.61
C SER A 112 -21.97 42.80 9.31
N PHE A 113 -20.82 43.42 9.04
CA PHE A 113 -19.59 43.15 9.79
C PHE A 113 -19.71 43.73 11.21
N ARG A 114 -19.48 42.91 12.22
CA ARG A 114 -19.32 43.37 13.60
C ARG A 114 -17.93 43.02 14.06
N PRO A 115 -17.06 44.01 14.37
CA PRO A 115 -15.72 43.74 14.84
C PRO A 115 -15.79 42.98 16.18
N PHE A 116 -15.03 41.90 16.26
CA PHE A 116 -14.95 41.08 17.46
C PHE A 116 -14.29 41.84 18.61
N HIS A 117 -15.00 42.01 19.73
CA HIS A 117 -14.47 42.59 20.96
C HIS A 117 -14.44 41.53 22.06
N LEU A 118 -13.30 41.38 22.73
CA LEU A 118 -13.13 40.44 23.86
C LEU A 118 -14.14 40.67 25.00
N SER A 119 -14.66 41.90 25.13
CA SER A 119 -15.70 42.25 26.09
C SER A 119 -17.05 41.58 25.81
N ALA A 120 -17.31 41.18 24.56
CA ALA A 120 -18.54 40.50 24.18
C ALA A 120 -18.65 39.06 24.75
N LEU A 121 -17.54 38.47 25.17
CA LEU A 121 -17.50 37.18 25.85
C LEU A 121 -17.98 37.22 27.30
N LYS A 122 -18.29 38.43 27.85
CA LYS A 122 -18.79 38.63 29.20
C LYS A 122 -20.24 39.15 29.11
N GLY A 123 -21.23 38.26 29.29
CA GLY A 123 -22.63 38.71 29.38
C GLY A 123 -23.66 37.88 28.61
N ALA A 124 -24.86 38.44 28.39
CA ALA A 124 -26.02 37.78 27.79
C ALA A 124 -25.83 37.33 26.31
N HIS A 125 -24.80 37.86 25.64
CA HIS A 125 -24.57 37.64 24.19
C HIS A 125 -23.67 36.46 23.87
N VAL A 126 -23.15 35.72 24.86
CA VAL A 126 -22.20 34.58 24.64
C VAL A 126 -22.76 33.52 23.69
N LYS A 127 -24.06 33.24 23.75
CA LYS A 127 -24.70 32.25 22.84
C LYS A 127 -24.66 32.70 21.37
N GLU A 128 -24.83 34.00 21.12
CA GLU A 128 -24.79 34.58 19.78
C GLU A 128 -23.37 34.53 19.19
N GLU A 129 -22.37 34.84 20.02
CA GLU A 129 -20.95 34.76 19.65
C GLU A 129 -20.54 33.33 19.31
N ILE A 130 -20.94 32.38 20.15
CA ILE A 130 -20.65 30.94 19.91
C ILE A 130 -21.30 30.48 18.60
N LEU A 131 -22.56 30.85 18.37
CA LEU A 131 -23.27 30.47 17.15
C LEU A 131 -22.66 31.11 15.91
N ALA A 132 -22.28 32.39 15.98
CA ALA A 132 -21.57 33.07 14.91
C ALA A 132 -20.22 32.39 14.64
N PHE A 133 -19.47 32.06 15.67
CA PHE A 133 -18.21 31.33 15.56
C PHE A 133 -18.37 29.95 14.89
N VAL A 134 -19.36 29.16 15.28
CA VAL A 134 -19.59 27.81 14.70
C VAL A 134 -19.98 27.95 13.22
N ILE A 135 -20.95 28.81 12.88
CA ILE A 135 -21.37 29.01 11.48
C ILE A 135 -20.20 29.52 10.63
N GLY A 136 -19.53 30.56 11.10
CA GLY A 136 -18.41 31.16 10.38
C GLY A 136 -17.20 30.23 10.23
N SER A 137 -16.92 29.41 11.24
CA SER A 137 -15.82 28.44 11.15
C SER A 137 -16.07 27.35 10.10
N VAL A 138 -17.31 26.90 9.93
CA VAL A 138 -17.68 25.95 8.87
C VAL A 138 -17.46 26.58 7.49
N VAL A 139 -17.96 27.81 7.28
CA VAL A 139 -17.80 28.50 5.98
C VAL A 139 -16.35 28.86 5.72
N LEU A 140 -15.63 29.37 6.72
CA LEU A 140 -14.20 29.66 6.62
C LEU A 140 -13.39 28.39 6.31
N GLY A 141 -13.74 27.27 6.96
CA GLY A 141 -13.13 25.96 6.72
C GLY A 141 -13.33 25.47 5.28
N VAL A 142 -14.53 25.67 4.73
CA VAL A 142 -14.81 25.33 3.31
C VAL A 142 -14.00 26.23 2.36
N LEU A 143 -13.93 27.53 2.61
CA LEU A 143 -13.21 28.48 1.77
C LEU A 143 -11.69 28.22 1.79
N VAL A 144 -11.11 28.15 2.98
CA VAL A 144 -9.66 27.92 3.15
C VAL A 144 -9.28 26.51 2.72
N GLY A 145 -10.11 25.51 3.07
CA GLY A 145 -9.92 24.12 2.62
C GLY A 145 -10.00 24.02 1.10
N GLY A 146 -10.98 24.67 0.47
CA GLY A 146 -11.13 24.71 -0.99
C GLY A 146 -9.94 25.36 -1.71
N ALA A 147 -9.49 26.52 -1.21
CA ALA A 147 -8.30 27.17 -1.73
C ALA A 147 -7.05 26.29 -1.59
N GLY A 148 -6.83 25.71 -0.42
CA GLY A 148 -5.72 24.78 -0.17
C GLY A 148 -5.76 23.54 -1.07
N ALA A 149 -6.96 22.98 -1.27
CA ALA A 149 -7.18 21.85 -2.17
C ALA A 149 -6.85 22.21 -3.64
N ALA A 150 -7.31 23.37 -4.11
CA ALA A 150 -7.03 23.84 -5.47
C ALA A 150 -5.52 24.03 -5.71
N ILE A 151 -4.84 24.72 -4.79
CA ILE A 151 -3.39 24.90 -4.84
C ILE A 151 -2.68 23.55 -4.87
N THR A 152 -3.08 22.63 -3.98
CA THR A 152 -2.49 21.29 -3.89
C THR A 152 -2.69 20.49 -5.18
N ALA A 153 -3.90 20.54 -5.76
CA ALA A 153 -4.21 19.88 -7.02
C ALA A 153 -3.31 20.38 -8.17
N VAL A 154 -3.09 21.69 -8.26
CA VAL A 154 -2.19 22.30 -9.24
C VAL A 154 -0.74 21.88 -9.00
N VAL A 155 -0.25 22.01 -7.77
CA VAL A 155 1.14 21.66 -7.42
C VAL A 155 1.44 20.19 -7.70
N VAL A 156 0.52 19.30 -7.34
CA VAL A 156 0.68 17.85 -7.58
C VAL A 156 0.59 17.52 -9.07
N ARG A 157 -0.27 18.20 -9.85
CA ARG A 157 -0.32 18.05 -11.31
C ARG A 157 0.97 18.49 -11.99
N VAL A 158 1.48 19.66 -11.63
CA VAL A 158 2.72 20.22 -12.21
C VAL A 158 3.95 19.38 -11.85
N LYS A 159 4.02 18.87 -10.62
CA LYS A 159 5.14 18.01 -10.15
C LYS A 159 4.95 16.54 -10.50
N ALA A 160 3.78 16.13 -11.01
CA ALA A 160 3.54 14.75 -11.40
C ALA A 160 4.38 14.41 -12.63
N PRO A 161 5.14 13.29 -12.63
CA PRO A 161 5.74 12.78 -13.85
C PRO A 161 4.64 12.56 -14.89
N ALA A 162 4.96 12.82 -16.16
CA ALA A 162 4.02 12.64 -17.28
C ALA A 162 3.48 11.19 -17.35
N ASP A 163 4.27 10.22 -16.86
CA ASP A 163 3.88 8.82 -16.73
C ASP A 163 3.66 8.47 -15.22
N PRO A 164 2.40 8.24 -14.78
CA PRO A 164 2.12 7.89 -13.41
C PRO A 164 2.74 6.54 -12.98
N ASP A 165 3.14 5.68 -13.93
CA ASP A 165 3.75 4.38 -13.65
C ASP A 165 5.22 4.53 -13.19
N LEU A 166 5.89 5.64 -13.50
CA LEU A 166 7.25 5.95 -13.04
C LEU A 166 7.36 6.30 -11.55
N ARG A 167 6.23 6.42 -10.84
CA ARG A 167 6.22 6.72 -9.40
C ARG A 167 6.56 5.52 -8.53
N ASN A 168 6.35 4.30 -9.01
CA ASN A 168 6.75 3.08 -8.32
C ASN A 168 8.20 2.73 -8.73
N PRO A 169 9.19 2.72 -7.81
CA PRO A 169 10.56 2.38 -8.14
C PRO A 169 10.70 0.97 -8.74
N ASP A 170 9.82 0.04 -8.37
CA ASP A 170 9.81 -1.32 -8.92
C ASP A 170 9.40 -1.31 -10.41
N LEU A 171 8.57 -0.35 -10.85
CA LEU A 171 8.15 -0.17 -12.24
C LEU A 171 9.20 0.52 -13.14
N ARG A 172 10.37 0.85 -12.61
CA ARG A 172 11.52 1.28 -13.42
C ARG A 172 12.15 0.14 -14.22
N ASN A 173 11.89 -1.11 -13.81
CA ASN A 173 12.26 -2.30 -14.58
C ASN A 173 11.40 -2.38 -15.86
N PRO A 174 12.00 -2.33 -17.08
CA PRO A 174 11.26 -2.37 -18.34
C PRO A 174 10.35 -3.61 -18.47
N GLY A 175 10.83 -4.78 -18.06
CA GLY A 175 10.08 -6.04 -18.12
C GLY A 175 8.82 -6.01 -17.23
N LEU A 176 8.91 -5.43 -16.03
CA LEU A 176 7.74 -5.24 -15.15
C LEU A 176 6.75 -4.24 -15.74
N ARG A 177 7.23 -3.13 -16.33
CA ARG A 177 6.35 -2.12 -16.96
C ARG A 177 5.52 -2.72 -18.09
N ASP A 178 6.16 -3.51 -18.93
CA ASP A 178 5.47 -4.10 -20.09
C ASP A 178 4.44 -5.15 -19.66
N ARG A 179 4.76 -5.97 -18.64
CA ARG A 179 3.78 -6.88 -18.02
C ARG A 179 2.60 -6.12 -17.39
N VAL A 180 2.86 -5.06 -16.64
CA VAL A 180 1.81 -4.22 -16.05
C VAL A 180 0.95 -3.57 -17.13
N ARG A 181 1.54 -3.06 -18.22
CA ARG A 181 0.81 -2.49 -19.35
C ARG A 181 -0.09 -3.55 -20.01
N PHE A 182 0.44 -4.74 -20.24
CA PHE A 182 -0.30 -5.87 -20.78
C PHE A 182 -1.52 -6.23 -19.91
N VAL A 183 -1.32 -6.43 -18.61
CA VAL A 183 -2.43 -6.73 -17.69
C VAL A 183 -3.48 -5.60 -17.72
N ARG A 184 -3.08 -4.34 -17.69
CA ARG A 184 -4.01 -3.20 -17.78
C ARG A 184 -4.82 -3.18 -19.06
N GLN A 185 -4.24 -3.62 -20.19
CA GLN A 185 -4.95 -3.76 -21.46
C GLN A 185 -5.97 -4.89 -21.42
N MET A 186 -5.67 -6.04 -20.82
CA MET A 186 -6.61 -7.13 -20.61
C MET A 186 -7.87 -6.66 -19.88
N PHE A 187 -7.72 -5.82 -18.88
CA PHE A 187 -8.84 -5.28 -18.09
C PHE A 187 -9.48 -4.02 -18.67
N ALA A 188 -9.07 -3.55 -19.85
CA ALA A 188 -9.55 -2.28 -20.40
C ALA A 188 -11.08 -2.25 -20.64
N ARG A 189 -11.70 -3.40 -20.93
CA ARG A 189 -13.14 -3.54 -21.18
C ARG A 189 -13.97 -3.87 -19.94
N CYS A 190 -13.34 -4.14 -18.80
CA CYS A 190 -14.03 -4.41 -17.53
C CYS A 190 -14.63 -3.13 -16.92
N ALA A 191 -15.53 -3.25 -15.95
CA ALA A 191 -16.15 -2.14 -15.26
C ALA A 191 -15.10 -1.20 -14.62
N TRP A 192 -15.43 0.08 -14.49
CA TRP A 192 -14.48 1.09 -13.97
C TRP A 192 -13.94 0.77 -12.58
N ALA A 193 -14.79 0.18 -11.72
CA ALA A 193 -14.41 -0.21 -10.35
C ALA A 193 -13.37 -1.33 -10.35
N ASP A 194 -13.56 -2.36 -11.21
CA ASP A 194 -12.63 -3.49 -11.32
C ASP A 194 -11.30 -3.04 -11.93
N ARG A 195 -11.33 -2.17 -12.96
CA ARG A 195 -10.13 -1.54 -13.51
C ARG A 195 -9.39 -0.71 -12.46
N GLY A 196 -10.14 0.02 -11.63
CA GLY A 196 -9.60 0.78 -10.51
C GLY A 196 -8.86 -0.10 -9.51
N PHE A 197 -9.50 -1.21 -9.11
CA PHE A 197 -8.91 -2.20 -8.21
C PHE A 197 -7.62 -2.81 -8.79
N VAL A 198 -7.67 -3.27 -10.04
CA VAL A 198 -6.51 -3.86 -10.75
C VAL A 198 -5.34 -2.87 -10.80
N ARG A 199 -5.60 -1.62 -11.21
CA ARG A 199 -4.57 -0.58 -11.23
C ARG A 199 -3.97 -0.33 -9.84
N TRP A 200 -4.82 -0.28 -8.83
CA TRP A 200 -4.39 -0.06 -7.46
C TRP A 200 -3.54 -1.24 -6.95
N LYS A 201 -3.98 -2.48 -7.16
CA LYS A 201 -3.26 -3.68 -6.71
C LYS A 201 -1.91 -3.84 -7.43
N LEU A 202 -1.86 -3.70 -8.75
CA LEU A 202 -0.60 -3.72 -9.52
C LEU A 202 0.42 -2.68 -9.04
N ARG A 203 -0.04 -1.58 -8.48
CA ARG A 203 0.80 -0.45 -8.07
C ARG A 203 1.30 -0.58 -6.63
N LEU A 204 0.49 -1.12 -5.73
CA LEU A 204 0.77 -1.17 -4.30
C LEU A 204 1.28 -2.53 -3.83
N ASP A 205 0.98 -3.60 -4.56
CA ASP A 205 1.41 -4.94 -4.18
C ASP A 205 2.73 -5.30 -4.87
N ARG A 206 3.81 -5.35 -4.08
CA ARG A 206 5.16 -5.69 -4.54
C ARG A 206 5.29 -7.12 -5.06
N ILE A 207 4.29 -7.96 -4.84
CA ILE A 207 4.27 -9.34 -5.34
C ILE A 207 4.47 -9.38 -6.86
N PHE A 208 3.93 -8.41 -7.62
CA PHE A 208 4.07 -8.37 -9.07
C PHE A 208 5.51 -8.09 -9.52
N GLY A 209 6.26 -7.29 -8.75
CA GLY A 209 7.69 -7.09 -8.98
C GLY A 209 8.50 -8.36 -8.74
N LEU A 210 8.20 -9.07 -7.65
CA LEU A 210 8.83 -10.35 -7.32
C LEU A 210 8.50 -11.43 -8.36
N LEU A 211 7.23 -11.54 -8.77
CA LEU A 211 6.81 -12.45 -9.84
C LEU A 211 7.46 -12.13 -11.19
N ALA A 212 7.63 -10.84 -11.53
CA ALA A 212 8.33 -10.46 -12.75
C ALA A 212 9.79 -10.92 -12.74
N GLY A 213 10.47 -10.74 -11.61
CA GLY A 213 11.85 -11.23 -11.42
C GLY A 213 11.94 -12.75 -11.53
N LEU A 214 11.03 -13.47 -10.86
CA LEU A 214 10.96 -14.92 -10.93
C LEU A 214 10.73 -15.43 -12.35
N LEU A 215 9.70 -14.90 -13.04
CA LEU A 215 9.35 -15.29 -14.41
C LEU A 215 10.40 -14.88 -15.47
N ALA A 216 11.32 -13.98 -15.12
CA ALA A 216 12.44 -13.62 -15.98
C ALA A 216 13.67 -14.54 -15.76
N ALA A 217 13.87 -14.97 -14.51
CA ALA A 217 14.97 -15.86 -14.14
C ALA A 217 14.67 -17.33 -14.44
N GLU A 218 13.40 -17.70 -14.21
CA GLU A 218 12.94 -19.08 -14.32
C GLU A 218 11.70 -19.11 -15.20
N ASP A 219 11.87 -19.38 -16.48
CA ASP A 219 10.73 -19.57 -17.38
C ASP A 219 10.12 -20.96 -17.11
N PRO A 220 8.87 -21.04 -16.57
CA PRO A 220 8.18 -22.30 -16.39
C PRO A 220 7.83 -22.99 -17.73
N GLY A 221 8.38 -22.50 -18.83
CA GLY A 221 8.17 -23.04 -20.17
C GLY A 221 6.76 -22.79 -20.70
N SER A 222 6.35 -23.58 -21.70
CA SER A 222 5.00 -23.59 -22.28
C SER A 222 3.97 -24.34 -21.42
N GLY A 223 4.35 -24.73 -20.17
CA GLY A 223 3.52 -25.52 -19.28
C GLY A 223 2.28 -24.81 -18.75
N THR A 224 1.42 -25.60 -18.10
CA THR A 224 0.23 -25.08 -17.42
C THR A 224 0.61 -24.20 -16.24
N VAL A 225 -0.04 -23.05 -16.12
CA VAL A 225 0.01 -22.16 -14.94
C VAL A 225 -1.30 -22.30 -14.19
N VAL A 226 -1.23 -22.65 -12.91
CA VAL A 226 -2.38 -22.78 -12.02
C VAL A 226 -2.34 -21.64 -10.98
N ASP A 227 -3.45 -20.95 -10.76
CA ASP A 227 -3.60 -19.91 -9.74
C ASP A 227 -4.79 -20.25 -8.84
N LEU A 228 -4.50 -20.67 -7.62
CA LEU A 228 -5.48 -21.08 -6.63
C LEU A 228 -5.95 -19.87 -5.82
N GLY A 229 -7.24 -19.53 -5.98
CA GLY A 229 -7.81 -18.27 -5.47
C GLY A 229 -7.43 -17.11 -6.38
N CYS A 230 -7.54 -17.28 -7.68
CA CYS A 230 -7.07 -16.35 -8.71
C CYS A 230 -7.74 -14.97 -8.68
N GLY A 231 -8.86 -14.82 -7.98
CA GLY A 231 -9.64 -13.60 -7.93
C GLY A 231 -10.00 -13.08 -9.32
N TYR A 232 -9.52 -11.91 -9.65
CA TYR A 232 -9.70 -11.30 -10.98
C TYR A 232 -8.78 -11.89 -12.08
N GLY A 233 -7.96 -12.90 -11.79
CA GLY A 233 -7.02 -13.49 -12.75
C GLY A 233 -5.81 -12.63 -13.07
N MET A 234 -5.43 -11.72 -12.16
CA MET A 234 -4.32 -10.79 -12.38
C MET A 234 -2.98 -11.51 -12.48
N ALA A 235 -2.70 -12.48 -11.60
CA ALA A 235 -1.45 -13.22 -11.62
C ALA A 235 -1.35 -14.14 -12.83
N LEU A 236 -2.47 -14.74 -13.27
CA LEU A 236 -2.55 -15.49 -14.53
C LEU A 236 -2.26 -14.60 -15.75
N SER A 237 -2.90 -13.41 -15.82
CA SER A 237 -2.60 -12.42 -16.87
C SER A 237 -1.13 -12.04 -16.88
N PHE A 238 -0.54 -11.88 -15.71
CA PHE A 238 0.86 -11.51 -15.54
C PHE A 238 1.81 -12.61 -16.00
N ALA A 239 1.49 -13.87 -15.70
CA ALA A 239 2.24 -15.04 -16.12
C ALA A 239 2.10 -15.33 -17.63
N ALA A 240 0.99 -14.92 -18.25
CA ALA A 240 0.76 -15.09 -19.69
C ALA A 240 1.59 -14.15 -20.58
N PHE A 241 2.12 -13.06 -20.03
CA PHE A 241 2.90 -12.10 -20.82
C PHE A 241 4.14 -12.73 -21.45
N GLY A 242 4.28 -12.56 -22.76
CA GLY A 242 5.43 -13.09 -23.52
C GLY A 242 5.35 -14.59 -23.87
N SER A 243 4.25 -15.26 -23.51
CA SER A 243 4.09 -16.70 -23.69
C SER A 243 2.65 -17.00 -24.17
N GLY A 244 2.40 -16.82 -25.45
CA GLY A 244 1.06 -16.95 -26.05
C GLY A 244 0.44 -18.36 -26.02
N SER A 245 1.19 -19.39 -25.64
CA SER A 245 0.75 -20.80 -25.67
C SER A 245 0.53 -21.43 -24.29
N ARG A 246 0.68 -20.69 -23.20
CA ARG A 246 0.47 -21.24 -21.84
C ARG A 246 -1.00 -21.52 -21.58
N ARG A 247 -1.31 -22.73 -21.09
CA ARG A 247 -2.61 -23.05 -20.52
C ARG A 247 -2.71 -22.41 -19.13
N LEU A 248 -3.73 -21.59 -18.94
CA LEU A 248 -3.98 -20.90 -17.66
C LEU A 248 -5.18 -21.56 -16.99
N VAL A 249 -5.00 -22.01 -15.74
CA VAL A 249 -6.06 -22.60 -14.94
C VAL A 249 -6.21 -21.78 -13.66
N GLY A 250 -7.44 -21.36 -13.34
CA GLY A 250 -7.70 -20.57 -12.14
C GLY A 250 -9.03 -20.90 -11.49
N CYS A 251 -9.07 -20.83 -10.17
CA CYS A 251 -10.31 -20.94 -9.42
C CYS A 251 -10.40 -19.87 -8.32
N ASP A 252 -11.62 -19.48 -7.99
CA ASP A 252 -11.95 -18.61 -6.85
C ASP A 252 -13.38 -18.89 -6.41
N LEU A 253 -13.69 -18.74 -5.13
CA LEU A 253 -15.05 -18.90 -4.63
C LEU A 253 -16.00 -17.77 -5.06
N ASN A 254 -15.46 -16.63 -5.45
CA ASN A 254 -16.23 -15.45 -5.81
C ASN A 254 -16.61 -15.45 -7.29
N ALA A 255 -17.87 -15.75 -7.58
CA ALA A 255 -18.41 -15.82 -8.94
C ALA A 255 -18.28 -14.50 -9.72
N HIS A 256 -18.42 -13.34 -9.06
CA HIS A 256 -18.22 -12.04 -9.71
C HIS A 256 -16.77 -11.86 -10.17
N ARG A 257 -15.79 -12.19 -9.34
CA ARG A 257 -14.37 -12.10 -9.70
C ARG A 257 -14.04 -13.01 -10.86
N ILE A 258 -14.57 -14.24 -10.87
CA ILE A 258 -14.38 -15.19 -11.97
C ILE A 258 -15.04 -14.67 -13.26
N ALA A 259 -16.22 -14.04 -13.20
CA ALA A 259 -16.83 -13.43 -14.38
C ALA A 259 -15.96 -12.31 -14.99
N VAL A 260 -15.41 -11.45 -14.15
CA VAL A 260 -14.48 -10.40 -14.58
C VAL A 260 -13.18 -11.01 -15.14
N ALA A 261 -12.63 -12.04 -14.48
CA ALA A 261 -11.44 -12.75 -14.96
C ALA A 261 -11.68 -13.38 -16.35
N ARG A 262 -12.81 -14.04 -16.55
CA ARG A 262 -13.20 -14.60 -17.86
C ARG A 262 -13.28 -13.53 -18.95
N GLN A 263 -13.85 -12.37 -18.62
CA GLN A 263 -13.91 -11.24 -19.56
C GLN A 263 -12.51 -10.71 -19.88
N ALA A 264 -11.66 -10.53 -18.87
CA ALA A 264 -10.31 -10.00 -19.04
C ALA A 264 -9.40 -10.96 -19.83
N LEU A 265 -9.46 -12.25 -19.53
CA LEU A 265 -8.61 -13.28 -20.13
C LEU A 265 -9.24 -13.95 -21.37
N SER A 266 -10.31 -13.38 -21.93
CA SER A 266 -11.07 -13.97 -23.04
C SER A 266 -10.26 -14.25 -24.32
N THR A 267 -9.12 -13.59 -24.49
CA THR A 267 -8.20 -13.78 -25.62
C THR A 267 -7.07 -14.77 -25.33
N LEU A 268 -7.04 -15.33 -24.12
CA LEU A 268 -6.01 -16.27 -23.65
C LEU A 268 -6.63 -17.67 -23.46
N HIS A 269 -5.81 -18.71 -23.50
CA HIS A 269 -6.22 -20.07 -23.14
C HIS A 269 -6.39 -20.20 -21.62
N ALA A 270 -7.51 -19.67 -21.09
CA ALA A 270 -7.78 -19.62 -19.68
C ALA A 270 -9.03 -20.43 -19.29
N GLU A 271 -8.84 -21.43 -18.44
CA GLU A 271 -9.89 -22.24 -17.83
C GLU A 271 -10.14 -21.71 -16.42
N LEU A 272 -11.25 -21.00 -16.23
CA LEU A 272 -11.57 -20.35 -14.98
C LEU A 272 -12.85 -20.92 -14.37
N SER A 273 -12.82 -21.36 -13.12
CA SER A 273 -13.93 -21.99 -12.42
C SER A 273 -14.27 -21.31 -11.11
N VAL A 274 -15.58 -21.32 -10.78
CA VAL A 274 -16.02 -20.99 -9.43
C VAL A 274 -15.92 -22.28 -8.64
N ALA A 275 -14.85 -22.43 -7.87
CA ALA A 275 -14.55 -23.68 -7.16
C ALA A 275 -13.77 -23.43 -5.88
N ASP A 276 -13.86 -24.38 -4.94
CA ASP A 276 -13.07 -24.41 -3.72
C ASP A 276 -11.70 -25.03 -4.01
N VAL A 277 -10.63 -24.36 -3.60
CA VAL A 277 -9.25 -24.84 -3.74
C VAL A 277 -9.01 -26.19 -3.05
N ARG A 278 -9.83 -26.51 -2.05
CA ARG A 278 -9.75 -27.78 -1.29
C ARG A 278 -10.14 -28.99 -2.13
N SER A 279 -11.09 -28.82 -3.02
CA SER A 279 -11.67 -29.90 -3.83
C SER A 279 -11.28 -29.88 -5.31
N LEU A 280 -10.48 -28.87 -5.74
CA LEU A 280 -10.08 -28.75 -7.14
C LEU A 280 -9.04 -29.82 -7.50
N ASP A 281 -9.29 -30.55 -8.59
CA ASP A 281 -8.27 -31.43 -9.19
C ASP A 281 -7.23 -30.58 -9.90
N LEU A 282 -5.96 -30.78 -9.52
CA LEU A 282 -4.85 -30.00 -10.04
C LEU A 282 -4.26 -30.71 -11.28
N PRO A 283 -4.27 -30.07 -12.45
CA PRO A 283 -3.54 -30.60 -13.60
C PRO A 283 -2.03 -30.55 -13.36
N PRO A 284 -1.24 -31.37 -14.07
CA PRO A 284 0.21 -31.22 -14.10
C PRO A 284 0.58 -29.79 -14.51
N ALA A 285 1.41 -29.12 -13.69
CA ALA A 285 1.68 -27.69 -13.84
C ALA A 285 3.17 -27.36 -13.78
N GLY A 286 3.61 -26.42 -14.62
CA GLY A 286 4.94 -25.82 -14.54
C GLY A 286 5.03 -24.72 -13.48
N LEU A 287 3.90 -24.05 -13.20
CA LEU A 287 3.84 -23.01 -12.17
C LEU A 287 2.50 -23.10 -11.43
N ILE A 288 2.57 -23.14 -10.11
CA ILE A 288 1.38 -23.04 -9.24
C ILE A 288 1.52 -21.81 -8.35
N LEU A 289 0.49 -20.98 -8.32
CA LEU A 289 0.42 -19.75 -7.52
C LEU A 289 -0.67 -19.89 -6.45
N ILE A 290 -0.37 -19.48 -5.21
CA ILE A 290 -1.32 -19.37 -4.11
C ILE A 290 -1.08 -18.01 -3.43
N LEU A 291 -1.80 -16.99 -3.86
CA LEU A 291 -1.59 -15.63 -3.38
C LEU A 291 -2.77 -15.15 -2.54
N ASP A 292 -2.54 -14.94 -1.22
CA ASP A 292 -3.54 -14.47 -0.25
C ASP A 292 -4.74 -15.43 -0.05
N VAL A 293 -4.50 -16.73 -0.05
CA VAL A 293 -5.55 -17.76 0.09
C VAL A 293 -5.37 -18.61 1.35
N LEU A 294 -4.16 -19.04 1.66
CA LEU A 294 -3.89 -20.00 2.73
C LEU A 294 -4.48 -19.59 4.08
N GLN A 295 -4.51 -18.30 4.40
CA GLN A 295 -5.05 -17.78 5.65
C GLN A 295 -6.55 -18.06 5.86
N TYR A 296 -7.30 -18.46 4.81
CA TYR A 296 -8.71 -18.82 4.88
C TYR A 296 -8.95 -20.31 5.18
N LEU A 297 -7.89 -21.09 5.20
CA LEU A 297 -7.90 -22.54 5.42
C LEU A 297 -7.44 -22.86 6.84
N SER A 298 -7.91 -23.99 7.39
CA SER A 298 -7.36 -24.54 8.64
C SER A 298 -5.91 -24.99 8.45
N ALA A 299 -5.18 -25.23 9.54
CA ALA A 299 -3.79 -25.66 9.49
C ALA A 299 -3.61 -26.91 8.63
N ASP A 300 -4.41 -27.94 8.88
CA ASP A 300 -4.32 -29.22 8.16
C ASP A 300 -4.68 -29.07 6.67
N GLU A 301 -5.70 -28.25 6.36
CA GLU A 301 -6.08 -27.96 4.97
C GLU A 301 -4.97 -27.23 4.21
N GLN A 302 -4.25 -26.30 4.88
CA GLN A 302 -3.10 -25.60 4.27
C GLN A 302 -2.01 -26.58 3.90
N LEU A 303 -1.60 -27.45 4.83
CA LEU A 303 -0.53 -28.42 4.61
C LEU A 303 -0.92 -29.45 3.54
N SER A 304 -2.15 -29.96 3.60
CA SER A 304 -2.69 -30.88 2.59
C SER A 304 -2.73 -30.24 1.19
N LEU A 305 -3.14 -28.98 1.07
CA LEU A 305 -3.15 -28.26 -0.19
C LEU A 305 -1.72 -28.12 -0.76
N LEU A 306 -0.74 -27.77 0.07
CA LEU A 306 0.66 -27.65 -0.36
C LEU A 306 1.21 -28.98 -0.85
N GLN A 307 0.95 -30.10 -0.15
CA GLN A 307 1.35 -31.44 -0.59
C GLN A 307 0.74 -31.79 -1.95
N ARG A 308 -0.55 -31.52 -2.16
CA ARG A 308 -1.21 -31.71 -3.46
C ARG A 308 -0.59 -30.87 -4.55
N CYS A 309 -0.23 -29.61 -4.27
CA CYS A 309 0.47 -28.75 -5.19
C CYS A 309 1.85 -29.31 -5.57
N CYS A 310 2.65 -29.77 -4.61
CA CYS A 310 3.95 -30.38 -4.86
C CYS A 310 3.82 -31.65 -5.73
N ALA A 311 2.80 -32.47 -5.49
CA ALA A 311 2.52 -33.66 -6.30
C ALA A 311 2.16 -33.29 -7.76
N ALA A 312 1.36 -32.24 -7.97
CA ALA A 312 0.90 -31.78 -9.28
C ALA A 312 1.98 -31.05 -10.09
N LEU A 313 3.08 -30.60 -9.46
CA LEU A 313 4.16 -29.95 -10.19
C LEU A 313 4.87 -30.90 -11.14
N ALA A 314 5.08 -30.45 -12.36
CA ALA A 314 5.99 -31.11 -13.31
C ALA A 314 7.45 -31.05 -12.81
N PRO A 315 8.35 -31.90 -13.31
CA PRO A 315 9.79 -31.73 -13.07
C PRO A 315 10.24 -30.31 -13.43
N ASN A 316 11.08 -29.71 -12.60
CA ASN A 316 11.48 -28.29 -12.70
C ASN A 316 10.34 -27.28 -12.52
N GLY A 317 9.14 -27.72 -12.13
CA GLY A 317 8.02 -26.84 -11.83
C GLY A 317 8.20 -26.08 -10.52
N ILE A 318 7.49 -24.98 -10.40
CA ILE A 318 7.64 -24.01 -9.30
C ILE A 318 6.29 -23.79 -8.61
N LEU A 319 6.28 -23.91 -7.28
CA LEU A 319 5.18 -23.48 -6.43
C LEU A 319 5.57 -22.15 -5.79
N VAL A 320 4.71 -21.14 -5.94
CA VAL A 320 4.87 -19.83 -5.32
C VAL A 320 3.65 -19.54 -4.45
N PHE A 321 3.86 -19.31 -3.16
CA PHE A 321 2.77 -18.90 -2.30
C PHE A 321 3.19 -17.82 -1.32
N ARG A 322 2.22 -17.01 -0.88
CA ARG A 322 2.40 -15.91 0.03
C ARG A 322 1.63 -16.12 1.32
N VAL A 323 2.31 -15.91 2.45
CA VAL A 323 1.73 -15.94 3.80
C VAL A 323 2.10 -14.69 4.57
N HIS A 324 1.40 -14.44 5.68
CA HIS A 324 1.74 -13.35 6.59
C HIS A 324 2.94 -13.72 7.47
N ASP A 325 3.86 -12.77 7.67
CA ASP A 325 5.00 -12.95 8.58
C ASP A 325 4.55 -12.71 10.02
N ARG A 326 4.41 -13.78 10.81
CA ARG A 326 4.02 -13.71 12.24
C ARG A 326 5.19 -13.37 13.15
N GLU A 327 6.43 -13.52 12.71
CA GLU A 327 7.61 -13.43 13.54
C GLU A 327 8.19 -12.01 13.64
N ARG A 328 7.70 -11.07 12.85
CA ARG A 328 8.23 -9.70 12.74
C ARG A 328 7.55 -8.70 13.67
N GLY A 329 7.75 -8.84 15.02
CA GLY A 329 7.53 -7.79 16.03
C GLY A 329 6.20 -7.01 15.93
N PRO A 330 6.17 -5.70 16.25
CA PRO A 330 4.93 -4.92 16.31
C PRO A 330 4.17 -4.84 14.99
N TRP A 331 4.81 -5.02 13.86
CA TRP A 331 4.19 -5.02 12.53
C TRP A 331 3.31 -6.25 12.27
N SER A 332 3.65 -7.40 12.85
CA SER A 332 2.79 -8.60 12.76
C SER A 332 1.48 -8.39 13.51
N THR A 333 1.53 -7.73 14.67
CA THR A 333 0.34 -7.38 15.45
C THR A 333 -0.59 -6.43 14.69
N ILE A 334 -0.02 -5.42 14.00
CA ILE A 334 -0.78 -4.49 13.16
C ILE A 334 -1.41 -5.22 11.97
N THR A 335 -0.66 -6.13 11.32
CA THR A 335 -1.17 -6.95 10.21
C THR A 335 -2.33 -7.82 10.67
N MET A 336 -2.17 -8.53 11.79
CA MET A 336 -3.24 -9.37 12.35
C MET A 336 -4.48 -8.55 12.79
N ALA A 337 -4.29 -7.37 13.36
CA ALA A 337 -5.39 -6.49 13.74
C ALA A 337 -6.13 -5.96 12.50
N PHE A 338 -5.39 -5.62 11.44
CA PHE A 338 -5.97 -5.20 10.17
C PHE A 338 -6.74 -6.34 9.49
N ASP A 339 -6.19 -7.55 9.48
CA ASP A 339 -6.88 -8.72 8.94
C ASP A 339 -8.15 -9.02 9.71
N ARG A 340 -8.10 -9.03 11.05
CA ARG A 340 -9.31 -9.21 11.88
C ARG A 340 -10.38 -8.18 11.56
N LEU A 341 -9.98 -6.91 11.34
CA LEU A 341 -10.91 -5.84 10.96
C LEU A 341 -11.50 -6.08 9.57
N VAL A 342 -10.67 -6.46 8.59
CA VAL A 342 -11.11 -6.75 7.22
C VAL A 342 -12.06 -7.96 7.20
N PHE A 343 -11.74 -9.02 7.96
CA PHE A 343 -12.58 -10.20 8.08
C PHE A 343 -13.91 -9.91 8.79
N ALA A 344 -13.88 -9.12 9.87
CA ALA A 344 -15.09 -8.68 10.56
C ALA A 344 -16.01 -7.82 9.67
N CYS A 345 -15.43 -6.92 8.87
CA CYS A 345 -16.17 -6.09 7.93
C CYS A 345 -16.61 -6.84 6.66
N GLY A 346 -15.87 -7.89 6.25
CA GLY A 346 -16.12 -8.67 5.04
C GLY A 346 -17.14 -9.79 5.17
N ARG A 347 -17.73 -10.01 6.36
CA ARG A 347 -18.64 -11.14 6.68
C ARG A 347 -18.04 -12.52 6.36
N VAL A 348 -16.73 -12.65 6.35
CA VAL A 348 -16.06 -13.94 6.23
C VAL A 348 -16.03 -14.54 7.63
N GLY A 349 -16.86 -15.54 7.90
CA GLY A 349 -17.06 -16.15 9.22
C GLY A 349 -15.89 -17.00 9.74
N VAL A 350 -14.70 -16.86 9.14
CA VAL A 350 -13.50 -17.65 9.47
C VAL A 350 -12.43 -16.71 10.02
N GLN A 351 -11.82 -17.08 11.13
CA GLN A 351 -10.63 -16.37 11.62
C GLN A 351 -9.40 -16.75 10.79
N PRO A 352 -8.56 -15.76 10.38
CA PRO A 352 -7.39 -16.06 9.58
C PRO A 352 -6.39 -16.93 10.37
N VAL A 353 -6.01 -18.05 9.78
CA VAL A 353 -5.01 -18.97 10.32
C VAL A 353 -3.71 -18.81 9.54
N THR A 354 -2.60 -18.57 10.23
CA THR A 354 -1.25 -18.56 9.64
C THR A 354 -0.36 -19.46 10.46
N LEU A 355 0.33 -20.38 9.83
CA LEU A 355 1.29 -21.27 10.48
C LEU A 355 2.67 -20.58 10.61
N PRO A 356 3.54 -21.04 11.51
CA PRO A 356 4.95 -20.66 11.53
C PRO A 356 5.64 -20.96 10.19
N ALA A 357 6.57 -20.12 9.76
CA ALA A 357 7.32 -20.31 8.52
C ALA A 357 7.99 -21.68 8.42
N ALA A 358 8.56 -22.18 9.54
CA ALA A 358 9.20 -23.47 9.62
C ALA A 358 8.28 -24.65 9.27
N GLN A 359 6.98 -24.57 9.58
CA GLN A 359 6.02 -25.64 9.23
C GLN A 359 5.77 -25.70 7.72
N TYR A 360 5.66 -24.55 7.06
CA TYR A 360 5.57 -24.52 5.60
C TYR A 360 6.83 -25.09 4.94
N GLN A 361 7.99 -24.71 5.45
CA GLN A 361 9.28 -25.18 4.96
C GLN A 361 9.42 -26.71 5.11
N SER A 362 9.11 -27.26 6.30
CA SER A 362 9.18 -28.70 6.58
C SER A 362 8.34 -29.52 5.58
N VAL A 363 7.08 -29.15 5.38
CA VAL A 363 6.20 -29.87 4.44
C VAL A 363 6.71 -29.82 3.00
N LEU A 364 7.32 -28.72 2.57
CA LEU A 364 7.88 -28.61 1.24
C LEU A 364 9.17 -29.43 1.08
N GLU A 365 10.04 -29.40 2.07
CA GLU A 365 11.28 -30.19 2.10
C GLU A 365 10.98 -31.69 2.18
N GLU A 366 10.00 -32.11 2.99
CA GLU A 366 9.50 -33.48 3.05
C GLU A 366 8.94 -33.97 1.69
N ALA A 367 8.35 -33.04 0.90
CA ALA A 367 7.93 -33.31 -0.47
C ALA A 367 9.09 -33.28 -1.49
N GLY A 368 10.34 -33.15 -1.06
CA GLY A 368 11.52 -33.13 -1.91
C GLY A 368 11.73 -31.83 -2.69
N MET A 369 11.12 -30.73 -2.24
CA MET A 369 11.24 -29.43 -2.93
C MET A 369 12.50 -28.68 -2.46
N GLN A 370 13.11 -27.92 -3.37
CA GLN A 370 14.09 -26.89 -3.02
C GLN A 370 13.36 -25.62 -2.66
N VAL A 371 13.52 -25.12 -1.42
CA VAL A 371 12.73 -24.02 -0.88
C VAL A 371 13.56 -22.76 -0.71
N GLU A 372 13.07 -21.66 -1.25
CA GLU A 372 13.58 -20.31 -1.01
C GLU A 372 12.53 -19.47 -0.29
N GLU A 373 12.92 -18.80 0.80
CA GLU A 373 12.07 -17.88 1.55
C GLU A 373 12.50 -16.44 1.28
N ARG A 374 11.58 -15.61 0.79
CA ARG A 374 11.79 -14.17 0.58
C ARG A 374 10.85 -13.35 1.46
N ARG A 375 11.40 -12.70 2.48
CA ARG A 375 10.63 -11.78 3.33
C ARG A 375 10.59 -10.39 2.71
N PHE A 376 9.39 -9.82 2.57
CA PHE A 376 9.21 -8.50 2.00
C PHE A 376 8.11 -7.71 2.70
N ARG A 377 8.13 -6.39 2.50
CA ARG A 377 7.07 -5.50 2.94
C ARG A 377 6.37 -4.92 1.72
N ASN A 378 5.05 -4.93 1.75
CA ASN A 378 4.27 -4.14 0.81
C ASN A 378 4.41 -2.65 1.13
N HIS A 379 3.95 -1.78 0.22
CA HIS A 379 3.86 -0.34 0.48
C HIS A 379 2.91 -0.01 1.64
N LEU A 380 2.03 -0.92 2.02
CA LEU A 380 1.32 -0.93 3.31
C LEU A 380 2.23 -1.61 4.35
N PRO A 381 2.10 -1.28 5.66
CA PRO A 381 2.91 -1.88 6.71
C PRO A 381 2.52 -3.33 7.01
N LEU A 382 2.35 -4.14 5.95
CA LEU A 382 2.01 -5.55 6.02
C LEU A 382 3.27 -6.36 5.71
N ALA A 383 3.70 -7.18 6.67
CA ALA A 383 4.84 -8.07 6.52
C ALA A 383 4.39 -9.39 5.90
N HIS A 384 5.06 -9.80 4.84
CA HIS A 384 4.77 -11.04 4.12
C HIS A 384 6.02 -11.86 3.90
N ILE A 385 5.81 -13.18 3.82
CA ILE A 385 6.79 -14.15 3.38
C ILE A 385 6.29 -14.73 2.06
N LEU A 386 7.17 -14.74 1.05
CA LEU A 386 6.99 -15.45 -0.20
C LEU A 386 7.83 -16.70 -0.16
N PHE A 387 7.19 -17.86 -0.29
CA PHE A 387 7.85 -19.14 -0.49
C PHE A 387 7.90 -19.42 -1.99
N ILE A 388 9.08 -19.83 -2.44
CA ILE A 388 9.33 -20.28 -3.80
C ILE A 388 9.90 -21.70 -3.64
N ALA A 389 9.11 -22.70 -4.01
CA ALA A 389 9.50 -24.11 -3.90
C ALA A 389 9.63 -24.70 -5.31
N LYS A 390 10.82 -25.19 -5.66
CA LYS A 390 11.15 -25.76 -6.95
C LYS A 390 11.28 -27.28 -6.87
N LYS A 391 10.60 -27.99 -7.78
CA LYS A 391 10.70 -29.43 -7.89
C LYS A 391 11.96 -29.81 -8.66
N PRO A 392 12.90 -30.60 -8.09
CA PRO A 392 14.10 -31.04 -8.80
C PRO A 392 13.77 -31.81 -10.08
N LEU A 393 14.70 -31.82 -11.02
CA LEU A 393 14.62 -32.72 -12.16
C LEU A 393 14.74 -34.18 -11.67
N ALA A 394 13.89 -35.06 -12.18
CA ALA A 394 13.98 -36.48 -11.87
C ALA A 394 15.37 -37.02 -12.35
N GLY A 395 16.28 -37.32 -11.43
CA GLY A 395 17.61 -37.81 -11.71
C GLY A 395 18.81 -37.05 -11.14
N GLY A 396 18.59 -35.86 -10.55
CA GLY A 396 19.64 -35.14 -9.80
C GLY A 396 19.70 -35.65 -8.37
N THR A 397 20.70 -36.44 -8.02
CA THR A 397 20.99 -36.79 -6.62
C THR A 397 21.45 -35.55 -5.88
N THR A 398 21.08 -35.45 -4.61
CA THR A 398 21.37 -34.33 -3.67
C THR A 398 22.87 -34.04 -3.47
N GLU A 399 23.78 -34.76 -4.13
CA GLU A 399 25.24 -34.56 -4.03
C GLU A 399 25.76 -33.37 -4.87
N ASP A 400 25.09 -33.00 -5.96
CA ASP A 400 25.52 -31.86 -6.81
C ASP A 400 25.22 -30.47 -6.21
N ALA A 401 24.33 -30.39 -5.25
CA ALA A 401 23.99 -29.11 -4.59
C ALA A 401 25.02 -28.68 -3.51
N ALA A 402 25.75 -29.61 -2.93
CA ALA A 402 26.79 -29.34 -1.93
C ALA A 402 28.09 -28.82 -2.54
N GLY A 403 28.34 -29.09 -3.81
CA GLY A 403 29.55 -28.64 -4.53
C GLY A 403 29.50 -27.15 -4.96
N ALA A 404 28.33 -26.66 -5.27
CA ALA A 404 28.18 -25.28 -5.79
C ALA A 404 28.30 -24.19 -4.72
N THR A 405 28.08 -24.53 -3.44
CA THR A 405 28.24 -23.58 -2.32
C THR A 405 29.66 -23.45 -1.79
N ALA A 406 30.56 -24.40 -2.12
CA ALA A 406 31.96 -24.37 -1.65
C ALA A 406 32.88 -23.50 -2.53
N GLU A 407 32.56 -23.29 -3.81
CA GLU A 407 33.41 -22.49 -4.71
C GLU A 407 33.17 -20.97 -4.61
N THR A 408 32.05 -20.50 -4.05
CA THR A 408 31.74 -19.06 -3.97
C THR A 408 32.39 -18.38 -2.74
N THR A 409 32.93 -19.15 -1.78
CA THR A 409 33.59 -18.59 -0.58
C THR A 409 35.11 -18.49 -0.69
N ALA A 410 35.72 -19.03 -1.71
CA ALA A 410 37.19 -19.01 -1.88
C ALA A 410 37.73 -17.82 -2.70
N GLY A 411 36.89 -16.96 -3.26
CA GLY A 411 37.27 -15.83 -4.12
C GLY A 411 37.30 -14.45 -3.49
N ALA A 412 37.11 -14.31 -2.17
CA ALA A 412 36.99 -13.01 -1.50
C ALA A 412 38.12 -12.66 -0.54
N THR A 413 39.28 -13.31 -0.66
CA THR A 413 40.50 -12.92 0.08
C THR A 413 41.72 -13.10 -0.83
N ALA A 414 41.96 -12.12 -1.70
CA ALA A 414 43.25 -11.74 -2.25
C ALA A 414 43.19 -10.28 -2.72
#